data_5a144ec8eff465b49aaa07c229d351b9
#
_entry.id   5a144ec8eff465b49aaa07c229d351b9
#
_cell.length_a   1.000
_cell.length_b   1.000
_cell.length_c   1.000
_cell.angle_alpha   90.00
_cell.angle_beta   90.00
_cell.angle_gamma   90.00
#
_symmetry.space_group_name_H-M   'P 1'
#
loop_
_entity.id
_entity.type
_entity.pdbx_description
1 polymer ?
#
loop_
_entity_poly.entity_id
_entity_poly.type
_entity_poly.pdbx_seq_one_letter_code
_entity_poly.pdbx_strand_id
1 'polypeptide(L)'
;MITNEIIKIASNTTNVGLTNKYTFKTVKKNSTCGDLIKIELISTNSKISSMKYETESCVYCEASASLLAKKIKALPINIIKKELNRVKESVKVNEEFNFHKKFEEFKFLINKKNFKRMNCVLLPIEAVLKALK
;
A
#
# COMPACT_ATOMS: atom_id res chain seq x y z
N MET A 1 8.78 -15.29 -3.74
CA MET A 1 8.78 -16.28 -2.65
C MET A 1 8.12 -15.70 -1.40
N ILE A 2 7.17 -16.41 -0.84
CA ILE A 2 6.50 -15.98 0.40
C ILE A 2 7.41 -16.30 1.58
N THR A 3 7.76 -15.27 2.34
CA THR A 3 8.63 -15.38 3.51
C THR A 3 7.83 -15.24 4.80
N ASN A 4 8.45 -15.58 5.94
CA ASN A 4 7.83 -15.38 7.24
C ASN A 4 7.53 -13.90 7.50
N GLU A 5 8.37 -13.00 7.04
CA GLU A 5 8.14 -11.55 7.16
C GLU A 5 6.89 -11.12 6.42
N ILE A 6 6.68 -11.62 5.20
CA ILE A 6 5.48 -11.31 4.41
C ILE A 6 4.22 -11.82 5.10
N ILE A 7 4.26 -13.07 5.58
CA ILE A 7 3.14 -13.67 6.31
C ILE A 7 2.80 -12.85 7.55
N LYS A 8 3.81 -12.46 8.31
CA LYS A 8 3.64 -11.65 9.53
C LYS A 8 2.99 -10.32 9.23
N ILE A 9 3.46 -9.64 8.19
CA ILE A 9 2.90 -8.35 7.77
C ILE A 9 1.44 -8.53 7.32
N ALA A 10 1.16 -9.53 6.48
CA ALA A 10 -0.18 -9.79 5.97
C ALA A 10 -1.16 -10.20 7.09
N SER A 11 -0.67 -10.82 8.15
CA SER A 11 -1.48 -11.27 9.28
C SER A 11 -1.95 -10.13 10.19
N ASN A 12 -1.38 -8.94 10.05
CA ASN A 12 -1.80 -7.77 10.81
C ASN A 12 -3.08 -7.19 10.16
N THR A 13 -4.22 -7.45 10.77
CA THR A 13 -5.54 -7.04 10.27
C THR A 13 -6.13 -5.86 11.03
N THR A 14 -5.31 -5.12 11.77
CA THR A 14 -5.74 -4.00 12.61
C THR A 14 -6.57 -2.97 11.83
N ASN A 15 -6.23 -2.73 10.57
CA ASN A 15 -6.88 -1.69 9.75
C ASN A 15 -7.85 -2.26 8.71
N VAL A 16 -8.17 -3.56 8.79
CA VAL A 16 -9.15 -4.18 7.90
C VAL A 16 -10.57 -3.80 8.32
N GLY A 17 -11.41 -3.52 7.34
CA GLY A 17 -12.83 -3.24 7.53
C GLY A 17 -13.19 -1.80 7.21
N LEU A 18 -14.16 -1.63 6.31
CA LEU A 18 -14.64 -0.29 5.92
C LEU A 18 -15.67 0.20 6.95
N THR A 19 -15.63 1.51 7.21
CA THR A 19 -16.48 2.16 8.22
C THR A 19 -17.55 3.07 7.61
N ASN A 20 -17.45 3.35 6.31
CA ASN A 20 -18.24 4.35 5.58
C ASN A 20 -18.01 5.78 6.09
N LYS A 21 -16.94 5.98 6.85
CA LYS A 21 -16.49 7.31 7.30
C LYS A 21 -15.14 7.58 6.64
N TYR A 22 -15.07 8.59 5.78
CA TYR A 22 -13.87 8.87 5.01
C TYR A 22 -13.84 10.30 4.48
N THR A 23 -12.62 10.79 4.29
CA THR A 23 -12.36 12.00 3.52
C THR A 23 -12.17 11.64 2.05
N PHE A 24 -11.47 10.52 1.80
CA PHE A 24 -11.22 10.00 0.45
C PHE A 24 -11.58 8.52 0.43
N LYS A 25 -12.11 8.09 -0.72
CA LYS A 25 -12.47 6.69 -0.95
C LYS A 25 -12.05 6.29 -2.35
N THR A 26 -11.59 5.06 -2.50
CA THR A 26 -11.29 4.52 -3.82
C THR A 26 -11.48 3.01 -3.87
N VAL A 27 -11.71 2.53 -5.07
CA VAL A 27 -11.72 1.11 -5.40
C VAL A 27 -10.79 0.92 -6.58
N LYS A 28 -9.91 -0.07 -6.51
CA LYS A 28 -9.02 -0.38 -7.61
C LYS A 28 -8.90 -1.88 -7.78
N LYS A 29 -8.89 -2.30 -9.03
CA LYS A 29 -8.77 -3.69 -9.42
C LYS A 29 -7.53 -3.88 -10.27
N ASN A 30 -6.81 -4.99 -10.03
CA ASN A 30 -5.71 -5.41 -10.88
C ASN A 30 -6.27 -6.39 -11.93
N SER A 31 -6.34 -5.95 -13.19
CA SER A 31 -6.90 -6.77 -14.27
C SER A 31 -6.09 -8.02 -14.58
N THR A 32 -4.79 -8.02 -14.25
CA THR A 32 -3.89 -9.15 -14.55
C THR A 32 -4.17 -10.35 -13.65
N CYS A 33 -4.34 -10.12 -12.35
CA CYS A 33 -4.52 -11.22 -11.38
C CYS A 33 -5.88 -11.18 -10.67
N GLY A 34 -6.73 -10.21 -10.99
CA GLY A 34 -8.06 -10.11 -10.40
C GLY A 34 -8.10 -9.59 -8.97
N ASP A 35 -6.99 -9.16 -8.42
CA ASP A 35 -6.97 -8.57 -7.09
C ASP A 35 -7.82 -7.30 -7.04
N LEU A 36 -8.52 -7.11 -5.94
CA LEU A 36 -9.39 -5.97 -5.71
C LEU A 36 -9.10 -5.37 -4.35
N ILE A 37 -9.01 -4.03 -4.29
CA ILE A 37 -8.88 -3.32 -3.02
C ILE A 37 -9.85 -2.16 -2.96
N LYS A 38 -10.46 -1.98 -1.78
CA LYS A 38 -11.30 -0.83 -1.43
C LYS A 38 -10.63 -0.12 -0.26
N ILE A 39 -10.47 1.18 -0.37
CA ILE A 39 -9.77 1.99 0.63
C ILE A 39 -10.62 3.17 1.07
N GLU A 40 -10.59 3.45 2.38
CA GLU A 40 -11.12 4.67 2.97
C GLU A 40 -10.00 5.37 3.72
N LEU A 41 -9.80 6.65 3.42
CA LEU A 41 -8.80 7.48 4.08
C LEU A 41 -9.50 8.61 4.82
N ILE A 42 -9.03 8.88 6.04
CA ILE A 42 -9.46 10.08 6.80
C ILE A 42 -8.28 11.02 6.88
N SER A 43 -8.51 12.28 6.51
CA SER A 43 -7.53 13.35 6.56
C SER A 43 -7.91 14.36 7.63
N THR A 44 -6.91 14.76 8.43
CA THR A 44 -7.07 15.81 9.43
C THR A 44 -5.84 16.71 9.35
N ASN A 45 -6.07 18.02 9.15
CA ASN A 45 -4.99 19.00 9.02
C ASN A 45 -3.95 18.63 7.95
N SER A 46 -4.42 18.20 6.78
CA SER A 46 -3.59 17.80 5.65
C SER A 46 -2.69 16.59 5.91
N LYS A 47 -2.99 15.83 6.95
CA LYS A 47 -2.31 14.55 7.27
C LYS A 47 -3.32 13.43 7.24
N ILE A 48 -2.88 12.24 6.87
CA ILE A 48 -3.73 11.04 6.94
C ILE A 48 -3.77 10.55 8.38
N SER A 49 -4.96 10.53 8.97
CA SER A 49 -5.17 10.03 10.33
C SER A 49 -5.61 8.58 10.37
N SER A 50 -6.16 8.06 9.28
CA SER A 50 -6.63 6.67 9.23
C SER A 50 -6.66 6.16 7.79
N MET A 51 -6.27 4.91 7.62
CA MET A 51 -6.54 4.14 6.40
C MET A 51 -7.24 2.85 6.81
N LYS A 52 -8.42 2.63 6.28
CA LYS A 52 -9.14 1.35 6.41
C LYS A 52 -9.28 0.75 5.02
N TYR A 53 -9.29 -0.57 4.95
CA TYR A 53 -9.35 -1.25 3.66
C TYR A 53 -10.00 -2.62 3.76
N GLU A 54 -10.47 -3.09 2.60
CA GLU A 54 -10.87 -4.48 2.39
C GLU A 54 -10.28 -4.92 1.07
N THR A 55 -9.78 -6.15 1.03
CA THR A 55 -9.20 -6.70 -0.19
C THR A 55 -9.74 -8.10 -0.48
N GLU A 56 -9.84 -8.42 -1.77
CA GLU A 56 -9.99 -9.77 -2.29
C GLU A 56 -8.74 -10.01 -3.14
N SER A 57 -7.68 -10.55 -2.52
CA SER A 57 -6.36 -10.53 -3.13
C SER A 57 -5.43 -11.59 -2.57
N CYS A 58 -4.25 -11.71 -3.20
CA CYS A 58 -3.20 -12.59 -2.72
C CYS A 58 -2.48 -11.98 -1.50
N VAL A 59 -1.65 -12.80 -0.86
CA VAL A 59 -0.90 -12.40 0.34
C VAL A 59 -0.01 -11.18 0.12
N TYR A 60 0.54 -11.00 -1.08
CA TYR A 60 1.39 -9.84 -1.40
C TYR A 60 0.61 -8.52 -1.37
N CYS A 61 -0.60 -8.52 -1.92
CA CYS A 61 -1.47 -7.34 -1.88
C CYS A 61 -1.94 -7.08 -0.45
N GLU A 62 -2.33 -8.10 0.29
CA GLU A 62 -2.73 -7.97 1.69
C GLU A 62 -1.60 -7.41 2.55
N ALA A 63 -0.38 -7.91 2.37
CA ALA A 63 0.79 -7.43 3.11
C ALA A 63 1.07 -5.97 2.77
N SER A 64 1.02 -5.61 1.48
CA SER A 64 1.24 -4.23 1.05
C SER A 64 0.21 -3.27 1.66
N ALA A 65 -1.07 -3.66 1.63
CA ALA A 65 -2.14 -2.85 2.20
C ALA A 65 -1.99 -2.67 3.72
N SER A 66 -1.68 -3.76 4.42
CA SER A 66 -1.45 -3.75 5.87
C SER A 66 -0.32 -2.79 6.25
N LEU A 67 0.81 -2.93 5.56
CA LEU A 67 1.98 -2.11 5.83
C LEU A 67 1.73 -0.64 5.50
N LEU A 68 1.09 -0.38 4.36
CA LEU A 68 0.77 0.97 3.92
C LEU A 68 -0.14 1.67 4.92
N ALA A 69 -1.21 1.00 5.36
CA ALA A 69 -2.15 1.56 6.33
C ALA A 69 -1.46 1.95 7.65
N LYS A 70 -0.46 1.17 8.05
CA LYS A 70 0.32 1.44 9.25
C LYS A 70 1.27 2.63 9.05
N LYS A 71 1.93 2.69 7.88
CA LYS A 71 3.05 3.63 7.66
C LYS A 71 2.61 5.03 7.25
N ILE A 72 1.46 5.18 6.57
CA ILE A 72 1.01 6.53 6.16
C ILE A 72 0.30 7.29 7.26
N LYS A 73 -0.05 6.64 8.35
CA LYS A 73 -0.72 7.28 9.47
C LYS A 73 0.14 8.41 10.04
N ALA A 74 -0.47 9.57 10.25
CA ALA A 74 0.16 10.78 10.75
C ALA A 74 1.12 11.47 9.75
N LEU A 75 1.22 11.00 8.52
CA LEU A 75 2.05 11.65 7.51
C LEU A 75 1.25 12.69 6.72
N PRO A 76 1.91 13.81 6.33
CA PRO A 76 1.30 14.77 5.41
C PRO A 76 0.98 14.15 4.06
N ILE A 77 -0.14 14.54 3.47
CA ILE A 77 -0.58 14.03 2.17
C ILE A 77 0.48 14.24 1.09
N ASN A 78 1.12 15.41 1.05
CA ASN A 78 2.14 15.69 0.04
C ASN A 78 3.37 14.77 0.17
N ILE A 79 3.76 14.40 1.38
CA ILE A 79 4.86 13.45 1.61
C ILE A 79 4.46 12.05 1.15
N ILE A 80 3.24 11.62 1.47
CA ILE A 80 2.72 10.33 1.02
C ILE A 80 2.74 10.24 -0.50
N LYS A 81 2.21 11.25 -1.19
CA LYS A 81 2.18 11.28 -2.66
C LYS A 81 3.58 11.20 -3.24
N LYS A 82 4.51 11.98 -2.70
CA LYS A 82 5.91 12.01 -3.16
C LYS A 82 6.57 10.65 -2.99
N GLU A 83 6.50 10.07 -1.80
CA GLU A 83 7.18 8.81 -1.51
C GLU A 83 6.57 7.62 -2.26
N LEU A 84 5.24 7.56 -2.36
CA LEU A 84 4.59 6.47 -3.07
C LEU A 84 4.84 6.55 -4.58
N ASN A 85 4.92 7.76 -5.15
CA ASN A 85 5.31 7.92 -6.56
C ASN A 85 6.75 7.48 -6.80
N ARG A 86 7.66 7.76 -5.87
CA ARG A 86 9.05 7.30 -5.95
C ARG A 86 9.12 5.77 -5.96
N VAL A 87 8.39 5.11 -5.07
CA VAL A 87 8.33 3.65 -5.03
C VAL A 87 7.81 3.09 -6.34
N LYS A 88 6.72 3.65 -6.84
CA LYS A 88 6.11 3.21 -8.09
C LYS A 88 7.07 3.35 -9.28
N GLU A 89 7.76 4.47 -9.39
CA GLU A 89 8.71 4.71 -10.47
C GLU A 89 9.93 3.79 -10.39
N SER A 90 10.46 3.55 -9.19
CA SER A 90 11.60 2.66 -9.01
C SER A 90 11.29 1.23 -9.43
N VAL A 91 10.07 0.75 -9.16
CA VAL A 91 9.64 -0.57 -9.59
C VAL A 91 9.56 -0.66 -11.11
N LYS A 92 9.06 0.38 -11.78
CA LYS A 92 8.93 0.42 -13.24
C LYS A 92 10.29 0.30 -13.95
N VAL A 93 11.32 0.92 -13.41
CA VAL A 93 12.65 0.90 -14.03
C VAL A 93 13.54 -0.22 -13.48
N ASN A 94 13.00 -1.03 -12.58
CA ASN A 94 13.70 -2.17 -11.98
C ASN A 94 15.05 -1.78 -11.33
N GLU A 95 15.08 -0.60 -10.69
CA GLU A 95 16.24 -0.11 -9.97
C GLU A 95 16.15 -0.46 -8.48
N GLU A 96 17.31 -0.56 -7.83
CA GLU A 96 17.37 -0.63 -6.39
C GLU A 96 16.80 0.67 -5.80
N PHE A 97 16.01 0.53 -4.75
CA PHE A 97 15.33 1.65 -4.16
C PHE A 97 15.75 1.85 -2.71
N ASN A 98 16.18 3.08 -2.40
CA ASN A 98 16.44 3.49 -1.01
C ASN A 98 15.15 4.05 -0.43
N PHE A 99 14.52 3.25 0.43
CA PHE A 99 13.25 3.65 1.05
C PHE A 99 13.47 4.76 2.08
N HIS A 100 12.54 5.71 2.12
CA HIS A 100 12.43 6.61 3.24
C HIS A 100 12.28 5.76 4.52
N LYS A 101 12.85 6.21 5.63
CA LYS A 101 12.86 5.46 6.89
C LYS A 101 11.48 4.90 7.28
N LYS A 102 10.41 5.67 7.08
CA LYS A 102 9.04 5.25 7.38
C LYS A 102 8.58 4.06 6.55
N PHE A 103 9.10 3.89 5.32
CA PHE A 103 8.68 2.86 4.39
C PHE A 103 9.71 1.74 4.23
N GLU A 104 10.70 1.69 5.09
CA GLU A 104 11.81 0.73 4.97
C GLU A 104 11.35 -0.72 4.96
N GLU A 105 10.29 -1.05 5.70
CA GLU A 105 9.79 -2.43 5.75
C GLU A 105 9.25 -2.92 4.40
N PHE A 106 8.94 -2.02 3.45
CA PHE A 106 8.55 -2.41 2.11
C PHE A 106 9.64 -3.21 1.37
N LYS A 107 10.89 -3.16 1.84
CA LYS A 107 11.97 -3.99 1.27
C LYS A 107 11.65 -5.48 1.32
N PHE A 108 10.82 -5.93 2.27
CA PHE A 108 10.40 -7.32 2.34
C PHE A 108 9.44 -7.70 1.21
N LEU A 109 8.77 -6.73 0.62
CA LEU A 109 7.80 -6.91 -0.46
C LEU A 109 8.39 -6.53 -1.81
N ILE A 110 9.15 -5.42 -1.86
CA ILE A 110 9.71 -4.85 -3.08
C ILE A 110 11.18 -5.22 -3.17
N ASN A 111 11.46 -6.32 -3.85
CA ASN A 111 12.80 -6.83 -4.06
C ASN A 111 12.82 -7.74 -5.28
N LYS A 112 14.02 -8.13 -5.73
CA LYS A 112 14.19 -8.95 -6.93
C LYS A 112 13.49 -10.32 -6.83
N LYS A 113 13.40 -10.90 -5.64
CA LYS A 113 12.76 -12.19 -5.43
C LYS A 113 11.27 -12.15 -5.70
N ASN A 114 10.64 -11.00 -5.51
CA ASN A 114 9.20 -10.82 -5.67
C ASN A 114 8.85 -10.09 -6.96
N PHE A 115 9.78 -9.98 -7.89
CA PHE A 115 9.58 -9.23 -9.14
C PHE A 115 8.27 -9.56 -9.86
N LYS A 116 7.91 -10.85 -9.92
CA LYS A 116 6.68 -11.28 -10.58
C LYS A 116 5.40 -10.88 -9.85
N ARG A 117 5.52 -10.40 -8.61
CA ARG A 117 4.38 -10.03 -7.77
C ARG A 117 4.24 -8.52 -7.59
N MET A 118 5.01 -7.72 -8.32
CA MET A 118 5.00 -6.27 -8.16
C MET A 118 3.63 -5.67 -8.46
N ASN A 119 2.88 -6.20 -9.42
CA ASN A 119 1.52 -5.72 -9.69
C ASN A 119 0.61 -5.85 -8.46
N CYS A 120 0.77 -6.94 -7.70
CA CYS A 120 0.01 -7.16 -6.47
C CYS A 120 0.45 -6.20 -5.37
N VAL A 121 1.77 -6.04 -5.20
CA VAL A 121 2.34 -5.15 -4.17
C VAL A 121 1.99 -3.68 -4.46
N LEU A 122 2.01 -3.28 -5.72
CA LEU A 122 1.73 -1.89 -6.10
C LEU A 122 0.25 -1.54 -6.07
N LEU A 123 -0.66 -2.51 -6.08
CA LEU A 123 -2.09 -2.22 -6.14
C LEU A 123 -2.57 -1.30 -5.00
N PRO A 124 -2.27 -1.58 -3.72
CA PRO A 124 -2.65 -0.66 -2.65
C PRO A 124 -2.00 0.72 -2.77
N ILE A 125 -0.73 0.76 -3.20
CA ILE A 125 0.01 2.01 -3.39
C ILE A 125 -0.67 2.87 -4.46
N GLU A 126 -1.01 2.25 -5.60
CA GLU A 126 -1.69 2.95 -6.68
C GLU A 126 -3.11 3.38 -6.26
N ALA A 127 -3.79 2.59 -5.46
CA ALA A 127 -5.11 2.93 -4.94
C ALA A 127 -5.07 4.16 -4.03
N VAL A 128 -4.09 4.24 -3.12
CA VAL A 128 -3.91 5.42 -2.27
C VAL A 128 -3.61 6.65 -3.12
N LEU A 129 -2.70 6.53 -4.10
CA LEU A 129 -2.37 7.65 -4.99
C LEU A 129 -3.61 8.12 -5.77
N LYS A 130 -4.46 7.20 -6.21
CA LYS A 130 -5.71 7.52 -6.90
C LYS A 130 -6.67 8.27 -5.96
N ALA A 131 -6.77 7.85 -4.71
CA ALA A 131 -7.65 8.49 -3.74
C ALA A 131 -7.21 9.92 -3.42
N LEU A 132 -5.91 10.16 -3.37
CA LEU A 132 -5.33 11.46 -3.00
C LEU A 132 -5.14 12.42 -4.19
N LYS A 133 -5.50 11.99 -5.36
CA LYS A 133 -5.30 12.75 -6.59
C LYS A 133 -6.04 14.09 -6.64
#